data_8019b97c2cd2b1c57258f2ceefea5d79
#
_entry.id   8019b97c2cd2b1c57258f2ceefea5d79
#
_cell.length_a   1.000
_cell.length_b   1.000
_cell.length_c   1.000
_cell.angle_alpha   90.00
_cell.angle_beta   90.00
_cell.angle_gamma   90.00
#
_symmetry.space_group_name_H-M   'P 1'
#
loop_
_entity.id
_entity.type
_entity.pdbx_description
1 polymer ?
#
loop_
_entity_poly.entity_id
_entity_poly.type
_entity_poly.pdbx_seq_one_letter_code
_entity_poly.pdbx_strand_id
1 'polypeptide(L)'
;MAFANSILDALKDTLVVTAFGGAEQIPYLTVYAVLPMSLLFVSLFTKLSQRWGREKLFYAAIGTFISFFVLFTIVLYPMRSVLHPVDLSVQLLKWLPSGLRGGIAVFTNWTYSLFYVFSELWGDVVLSLLFWGLANETTSLHDAAIIYPLLGIGANVAQASSGFMMKWVTGSGNFISWDAKLRFLMTVVLTCGGCATLIHAYICDK
;
A
#
# COMPACT_ATOMS: atom_id res chain seq x y z
N MET A 1 -9.52 -5.46 4.76
CA MET A 1 -8.18 -4.83 4.90
C MET A 1 -7.07 -5.76 4.41
N ALA A 2 -6.88 -6.97 4.97
CA ALA A 2 -5.82 -7.91 4.57
C ALA A 2 -5.83 -8.27 3.06
N PHE A 3 -7.01 -8.49 2.47
CA PHE A 3 -7.19 -8.74 1.04
C PHE A 3 -6.63 -7.58 0.17
N ALA A 4 -6.97 -6.35 0.53
CA ALA A 4 -6.45 -5.17 -0.17
C ALA A 4 -4.92 -5.03 -0.01
N ASN A 5 -4.40 -5.30 1.19
CA ASN A 5 -2.96 -5.29 1.45
C ASN A 5 -2.22 -6.26 0.53
N SER A 6 -2.71 -7.48 0.40
CA SER A 6 -2.07 -8.50 -0.44
C SER A 6 -2.05 -8.12 -1.94
N ILE A 7 -3.11 -7.42 -2.41
CA ILE A 7 -3.12 -6.87 -3.78
C ILE A 7 -2.11 -5.72 -3.92
N LEU A 8 -2.05 -4.82 -2.94
CA LEU A 8 -1.09 -3.70 -2.93
C LEU A 8 0.35 -4.20 -2.93
N ASP A 9 0.66 -5.24 -2.12
CA ASP A 9 1.98 -5.87 -2.06
C ASP A 9 2.40 -6.43 -3.43
N ALA A 10 1.53 -7.16 -4.10
CA ALA A 10 1.82 -7.68 -5.41
C ALA A 10 1.97 -6.57 -6.48
N LEU A 11 1.16 -5.52 -6.41
CA LEU A 11 1.22 -4.40 -7.35
C LEU A 11 2.48 -3.56 -7.15
N LYS A 12 2.85 -3.22 -5.90
CA LYS A 12 4.04 -2.41 -5.64
C LYS A 12 5.31 -3.06 -6.16
N ASP A 13 5.47 -4.37 -5.88
CA ASP A 13 6.62 -5.14 -6.33
C ASP A 13 6.65 -5.25 -7.85
N THR A 14 5.50 -5.52 -8.48
CA THR A 14 5.41 -5.60 -9.93
C THR A 14 5.78 -4.28 -10.60
N LEU A 15 5.28 -3.15 -10.10
CA LEU A 15 5.57 -1.82 -10.68
C LEU A 15 7.06 -1.48 -10.56
N VAL A 16 7.67 -1.76 -9.41
CA VAL A 16 9.09 -1.46 -9.19
C VAL A 16 9.99 -2.39 -10.00
N VAL A 17 9.71 -3.70 -9.99
CA VAL A 17 10.55 -4.68 -10.70
C VAL A 17 10.48 -4.52 -12.23
N THR A 18 9.32 -4.12 -12.76
CA THR A 18 9.16 -3.89 -14.22
C THR A 18 9.63 -2.51 -14.68
N ALA A 19 9.89 -1.58 -13.76
CA ALA A 19 10.36 -0.25 -14.08
C ALA A 19 11.88 -0.21 -14.37
N PHE A 20 12.36 0.97 -14.83
CA PHE A 20 13.78 1.21 -15.02
C PHE A 20 14.56 0.96 -13.72
N GLY A 21 15.64 0.16 -13.79
CA GLY A 21 16.43 -0.25 -12.63
C GLY A 21 15.98 -1.54 -11.95
N GLY A 22 14.78 -2.06 -12.26
CA GLY A 22 14.31 -3.37 -11.81
C GLY A 22 14.34 -3.55 -10.29
N ALA A 23 14.60 -4.77 -9.84
CA ALA A 23 14.64 -5.14 -8.42
C ALA A 23 15.76 -4.46 -7.60
N GLU A 24 16.77 -3.87 -8.25
CA GLU A 24 17.85 -3.13 -7.57
C GLU A 24 17.34 -1.91 -6.78
N GLN A 25 16.13 -1.44 -7.08
CA GLN A 25 15.49 -0.32 -6.37
C GLN A 25 14.99 -0.71 -4.97
N ILE A 26 14.60 -1.99 -4.77
CA ILE A 26 13.91 -2.43 -3.55
C ILE A 26 14.71 -2.17 -2.28
N PRO A 27 16.01 -2.51 -2.17
CA PRO A 27 16.80 -2.21 -0.97
C PRO A 27 16.86 -0.71 -0.66
N TYR A 28 16.98 0.14 -1.70
CA TYR A 28 16.98 1.59 -1.54
C TYR A 28 15.63 2.11 -1.06
N LEU A 29 14.53 1.61 -1.64
CA LEU A 29 13.18 1.96 -1.21
C LEU A 29 12.94 1.56 0.25
N THR A 30 13.30 0.35 0.65
CA THR A 30 13.07 -0.14 2.00
C THR A 30 13.85 0.66 3.03
N VAL A 31 15.15 0.90 2.80
CA VAL A 31 16.01 1.54 3.79
C VAL A 31 15.86 3.07 3.80
N TYR A 32 15.80 3.70 2.62
CA TYR A 32 15.86 5.17 2.52
C TYR A 32 14.51 5.85 2.33
N ALA A 33 13.45 5.10 2.01
CA ALA A 33 12.12 5.65 1.84
C ALA A 33 11.11 5.07 2.85
N VAL A 34 10.92 3.75 2.89
CA VAL A 34 9.92 3.12 3.76
C VAL A 34 10.26 3.32 5.23
N LEU A 35 11.48 2.99 5.67
CA LEU A 35 11.89 3.09 7.06
C LEU A 35 11.73 4.51 7.64
N PRO A 36 12.26 5.59 7.02
CA PRO A 36 12.06 6.94 7.57
C PRO A 36 10.61 7.39 7.50
N MET A 37 9.84 6.99 6.47
CA MET A 37 8.42 7.32 6.37
C MET A 37 7.57 6.59 7.41
N SER A 38 7.88 5.33 7.72
CA SER A 38 7.22 4.59 8.81
C SER A 38 7.48 5.24 10.17
N LEU A 39 8.73 5.64 10.45
CA LEU A 39 9.08 6.36 11.69
C LEU A 39 8.38 7.71 11.78
N LEU A 40 8.36 8.47 10.70
CA LEU A 40 7.65 9.75 10.62
C LEU A 40 6.15 9.55 10.84
N PHE A 41 5.55 8.54 10.20
CA PHE A 41 4.13 8.25 10.34
C PHE A 41 3.78 7.85 11.77
N VAL A 42 4.52 6.94 12.40
CA VAL A 42 4.31 6.53 13.80
C VAL A 42 4.43 7.74 14.74
N SER A 43 5.43 8.60 14.53
CA SER A 43 5.61 9.82 15.32
C SER A 43 4.44 10.79 15.17
N LEU A 44 3.95 10.97 13.93
CA LEU A 44 2.80 11.82 13.61
C LEU A 44 1.52 11.23 14.19
N PHE A 45 1.30 9.93 14.01
CA PHE A 45 0.15 9.19 14.54
C PHE A 45 0.09 9.31 16.06
N THR A 46 1.21 9.12 16.77
CA THR A 46 1.29 9.27 18.22
C THR A 46 0.94 10.68 18.68
N LYS A 47 1.44 11.72 17.99
CA LYS A 47 1.09 13.12 18.30
C LYS A 47 -0.38 13.43 18.04
N LEU A 48 -0.94 12.91 16.96
CA LEU A 48 -2.34 13.12 16.61
C LEU A 48 -3.26 12.35 17.55
N SER A 49 -2.91 11.14 17.97
CA SER A 49 -3.71 10.34 18.91
C SER A 49 -3.88 10.99 20.29
N GLN A 50 -2.95 11.87 20.67
CA GLN A 50 -3.06 12.66 21.92
C GLN A 50 -4.06 13.83 21.80
N ARG A 51 -4.36 14.28 20.58
CA ARG A 51 -5.20 15.45 20.32
C ARG A 51 -6.56 15.10 19.73
N TRP A 52 -6.63 14.03 18.96
CA TRP A 52 -7.81 13.61 18.22
C TRP A 52 -8.40 12.36 18.86
N GLY A 53 -9.74 12.28 18.85
CA GLY A 53 -10.41 11.02 19.19
C GLY A 53 -10.07 9.94 18.16
N ARG A 54 -10.16 8.68 18.58
CA ARG A 54 -9.77 7.50 17.77
C ARG A 54 -10.48 7.41 16.44
N GLU A 55 -11.77 7.72 16.42
CA GLU A 55 -12.56 7.72 15.19
C GLU A 55 -12.03 8.73 14.16
N LYS A 56 -11.75 9.96 14.60
CA LYS A 56 -11.18 10.99 13.71
C LYS A 56 -9.82 10.56 13.16
N LEU A 57 -9.02 9.93 13.99
CA LEU A 57 -7.70 9.44 13.61
C LEU A 57 -7.82 8.29 12.59
N PHE A 58 -8.76 7.37 12.80
CA PHE A 58 -9.06 6.28 11.89
C PHE A 58 -9.46 6.81 10.50
N TYR A 59 -10.46 7.71 10.44
CA TYR A 59 -10.92 8.26 9.17
C TYR A 59 -9.86 9.13 8.48
N ALA A 60 -9.07 9.88 9.22
CA ALA A 60 -7.98 10.68 8.68
C ALA A 60 -6.89 9.79 8.06
N ALA A 61 -6.50 8.71 8.74
CA ALA A 61 -5.50 7.79 8.23
C ALA A 61 -6.00 7.06 6.97
N ILE A 62 -7.15 6.39 7.02
CA ILE A 62 -7.69 5.69 5.85
C ILE A 62 -8.01 6.67 4.71
N GLY A 63 -8.56 7.84 5.02
CA GLY A 63 -8.84 8.87 4.02
C GLY A 63 -7.58 9.33 3.28
N THR A 64 -6.46 9.46 3.99
CA THR A 64 -5.16 9.80 3.38
C THR A 64 -4.72 8.71 2.39
N PHE A 65 -4.78 7.44 2.76
CA PHE A 65 -4.42 6.34 1.87
C PHE A 65 -5.34 6.23 0.66
N ILE A 66 -6.67 6.28 0.87
CA ILE A 66 -7.65 6.22 -0.21
C ILE A 66 -7.42 7.39 -1.19
N SER A 67 -7.24 8.61 -0.68
CA SER A 67 -6.98 9.80 -1.51
C SER A 67 -5.71 9.65 -2.33
N PHE A 68 -4.63 9.12 -1.73
CA PHE A 68 -3.40 8.85 -2.46
C PHE A 68 -3.59 7.79 -3.55
N PHE A 69 -4.25 6.67 -3.26
CA PHE A 69 -4.47 5.60 -4.23
C PHE A 69 -5.39 6.03 -5.38
N VAL A 70 -6.37 6.89 -5.12
CA VAL A 70 -7.20 7.53 -6.16
C VAL A 70 -6.34 8.43 -7.02
N LEU A 71 -5.54 9.33 -6.41
CA LEU A 71 -4.62 10.21 -7.11
C LEU A 71 -3.63 9.44 -7.97
N PHE A 72 -3.05 8.36 -7.42
CA PHE A 72 -2.14 7.50 -8.15
C PHE A 72 -2.80 6.89 -9.38
N THR A 73 -3.98 6.29 -9.21
CA THR A 73 -4.67 5.57 -10.28
C THR A 73 -5.16 6.49 -11.41
N ILE A 74 -5.64 7.69 -11.07
CA ILE A 74 -6.26 8.61 -12.02
C ILE A 74 -5.24 9.57 -12.64
N VAL A 75 -4.23 10.00 -11.89
CA VAL A 75 -3.30 11.05 -12.33
C VAL A 75 -1.87 10.54 -12.50
N LEU A 76 -1.25 10.05 -11.43
CA LEU A 76 0.20 9.75 -11.44
C LEU A 76 0.54 8.61 -12.39
N TYR A 77 -0.23 7.53 -12.35
CA TYR A 77 0.02 6.36 -13.19
C TYR A 77 -0.20 6.63 -14.69
N PRO A 78 -1.29 7.26 -15.14
CA PRO A 78 -1.46 7.62 -16.55
C PRO A 78 -0.40 8.61 -17.08
N MET A 79 0.07 9.51 -16.23
CA MET A 79 1.08 10.53 -16.60
C MET A 79 2.54 10.04 -16.45
N ARG A 80 2.76 8.78 -16.11
CA ARG A 80 4.09 8.20 -15.82
C ARG A 80 5.14 8.47 -16.90
N SER A 81 4.74 8.46 -18.17
CA SER A 81 5.65 8.69 -19.31
C SER A 81 6.23 10.11 -19.32
N VAL A 82 5.51 11.08 -18.77
CA VAL A 82 5.94 12.48 -18.66
C VAL A 82 6.67 12.73 -17.34
N LEU A 83 6.22 12.03 -16.28
CA LEU A 83 6.73 12.25 -14.92
C LEU A 83 8.05 11.54 -14.63
N HIS A 84 8.41 10.52 -15.42
CA HIS A 84 9.63 9.75 -15.22
C HIS A 84 10.75 10.22 -16.17
N PRO A 85 11.79 10.93 -15.68
CA PRO A 85 12.87 11.47 -16.50
C PRO A 85 13.91 10.38 -16.83
N VAL A 86 13.53 9.37 -17.62
CA VAL A 86 14.39 8.22 -17.96
C VAL A 86 15.67 8.66 -18.69
N ASP A 87 15.58 9.62 -19.60
CA ASP A 87 16.73 10.11 -20.38
C ASP A 87 17.80 10.74 -19.48
N LEU A 88 17.39 11.52 -18.48
CA LEU A 88 18.29 12.10 -17.49
C LEU A 88 19.01 11.00 -16.70
N SER A 89 18.29 9.96 -16.34
CA SER A 89 18.82 8.85 -15.55
C SER A 89 19.85 8.02 -16.32
N VAL A 90 19.61 7.80 -17.61
CA VAL A 90 20.56 7.14 -18.50
C VAL A 90 21.85 7.97 -18.64
N GLN A 91 21.75 9.30 -18.67
CA GLN A 91 22.93 10.18 -18.67
C GLN A 91 23.69 10.14 -17.34
N LEU A 92 22.99 10.18 -16.21
CA LEU A 92 23.60 10.11 -14.87
C LEU A 92 24.37 8.81 -14.65
N LEU A 93 23.84 7.68 -15.15
CA LEU A 93 24.50 6.37 -15.04
C LEU A 93 25.83 6.27 -15.81
N LYS A 94 26.08 7.15 -16.77
CA LYS A 94 27.38 7.20 -17.45
C LYS A 94 28.50 7.82 -16.58
N TRP A 95 28.12 8.63 -15.60
CA TRP A 95 29.04 9.38 -14.75
C TRP A 95 29.16 8.81 -13.34
N LEU A 96 28.18 8.02 -12.90
CA LEU A 96 28.07 7.52 -11.53
C LEU A 96 28.43 6.03 -11.44
N PRO A 97 28.98 5.57 -10.30
CA PRO A 97 29.28 4.17 -10.07
C PRO A 97 28.04 3.28 -10.21
N SER A 98 28.23 2.06 -10.71
CA SER A 98 27.16 1.08 -10.92
C SER A 98 26.35 0.76 -9.64
N GLY A 99 26.98 0.86 -8.46
CA GLY A 99 26.31 0.64 -7.18
C GLY A 99 25.21 1.65 -6.85
N LEU A 100 25.16 2.82 -7.49
CA LEU A 100 24.11 3.83 -7.28
C LEU A 100 22.91 3.67 -8.22
N ARG A 101 22.92 2.67 -9.10
CA ARG A 101 21.87 2.44 -10.08
C ARG A 101 20.49 2.31 -9.47
N GLY A 102 20.35 1.54 -8.38
CA GLY A 102 19.11 1.40 -7.66
C GLY A 102 18.58 2.72 -7.08
N GLY A 103 19.47 3.54 -6.50
CA GLY A 103 19.12 4.87 -5.98
C GLY A 103 18.66 5.83 -7.07
N ILE A 104 19.35 5.88 -8.20
CA ILE A 104 18.96 6.72 -9.34
C ILE A 104 17.59 6.27 -9.87
N ALA A 105 17.37 4.96 -9.96
CA ALA A 105 16.11 4.40 -10.42
C ALA A 105 14.93 4.73 -9.52
N VAL A 106 15.12 4.82 -8.20
CA VAL A 106 14.11 5.29 -7.23
C VAL A 106 13.66 6.71 -7.55
N PHE A 107 14.60 7.62 -7.85
CA PHE A 107 14.27 9.00 -8.25
C PHE A 107 13.64 9.05 -9.64
N THR A 108 14.10 8.24 -10.58
CA THR A 108 13.54 8.18 -11.93
C THR A 108 12.08 7.77 -11.89
N ASN A 109 11.78 6.71 -11.13
CA ASN A 109 10.45 6.14 -11.00
C ASN A 109 9.72 6.66 -9.74
N TRP A 110 9.88 7.93 -9.41
CA TRP A 110 9.42 8.50 -8.14
C TRP A 110 7.93 8.25 -7.86
N THR A 111 7.07 8.19 -8.88
CA THR A 111 5.65 7.89 -8.68
C THR A 111 5.42 6.44 -8.23
N TYR A 112 6.22 5.50 -8.76
CA TYR A 112 6.18 4.09 -8.32
C TYR A 112 6.84 3.92 -6.95
N SER A 113 7.87 4.71 -6.68
CA SER A 113 8.50 4.77 -5.36
C SER A 113 7.53 5.25 -4.28
N LEU A 114 6.76 6.30 -4.56
CA LEU A 114 5.68 6.76 -3.68
C LEU A 114 4.60 5.69 -3.50
N PHE A 115 4.17 5.05 -4.59
CA PHE A 115 3.19 3.97 -4.50
C PHE A 115 3.71 2.82 -3.64
N TYR A 116 4.98 2.45 -3.78
CA TYR A 116 5.63 1.43 -2.95
C TYR A 116 5.58 1.79 -1.47
N VAL A 117 5.99 3.00 -1.12
CA VAL A 117 5.99 3.49 0.27
C VAL A 117 4.56 3.50 0.85
N PHE A 118 3.58 4.04 0.13
CA PHE A 118 2.20 4.07 0.61
C PHE A 118 1.58 2.68 0.73
N SER A 119 1.95 1.73 -0.12
CA SER A 119 1.50 0.34 -0.02
C SER A 119 2.08 -0.36 1.21
N GLU A 120 3.36 -0.16 1.53
CA GLU A 120 3.97 -0.66 2.76
C GLU A 120 3.32 -0.04 4.00
N LEU A 121 3.18 1.29 4.01
CA LEU A 121 2.53 1.99 5.11
C LEU A 121 1.07 1.57 5.31
N TRP A 122 0.36 1.15 4.27
CA TRP A 122 -0.99 0.58 4.41
C TRP A 122 -0.97 -0.65 5.31
N GLY A 123 -0.04 -1.58 5.10
CA GLY A 123 0.13 -2.76 5.95
C GLY A 123 0.47 -2.39 7.39
N ASP A 124 1.46 -1.51 7.57
CA ASP A 124 1.91 -1.08 8.89
C ASP A 124 0.83 -0.32 9.67
N VAL A 125 0.12 0.58 9.01
CA VAL A 125 -0.84 1.48 9.66
C VAL A 125 -2.22 0.87 9.73
N VAL A 126 -2.76 0.43 8.59
CA VAL A 126 -4.17 0.00 8.52
C VAL A 126 -4.35 -1.37 9.15
N LEU A 127 -3.42 -2.31 8.92
CA LEU A 127 -3.50 -3.62 9.55
C LEU A 127 -2.92 -3.63 10.95
N SER A 128 -1.72 -3.09 11.16
CA SER A 128 -1.04 -3.24 12.44
C SER A 128 -1.52 -2.24 13.50
N LEU A 129 -1.76 -0.98 13.14
CA LEU A 129 -2.19 0.02 14.12
C LEU A 129 -3.71 0.11 14.23
N LEU A 130 -4.43 0.30 13.11
CA LEU A 130 -5.87 0.57 13.17
C LEU A 130 -6.68 -0.69 13.41
N PHE A 131 -6.44 -1.77 12.66
CA PHE A 131 -7.20 -3.00 12.80
C PHE A 131 -6.93 -3.69 14.14
N TRP A 132 -5.66 -3.92 14.49
CA TRP A 132 -5.32 -4.55 15.76
C TRP A 132 -5.62 -3.65 16.95
N GLY A 133 -5.51 -2.32 16.80
CA GLY A 133 -5.95 -1.37 17.80
C GLY A 133 -7.44 -1.54 18.12
N LEU A 134 -8.29 -1.56 17.10
CA LEU A 134 -9.73 -1.79 17.27
C LEU A 134 -10.02 -3.18 17.83
N ALA A 135 -9.37 -4.24 17.34
CA ALA A 135 -9.56 -5.60 17.84
C ALA A 135 -9.22 -5.72 19.32
N ASN A 136 -8.13 -5.09 19.77
CA ASN A 136 -7.72 -5.10 21.18
C ASN A 136 -8.71 -4.35 22.09
N GLU A 137 -9.42 -3.37 21.59
CA GLU A 137 -10.40 -2.60 22.38
C GLU A 137 -11.75 -3.29 22.49
N THR A 138 -12.16 -3.97 21.42
CA THR A 138 -13.47 -4.60 21.33
C THR A 138 -13.46 -6.03 21.86
N THR A 139 -12.30 -6.63 22.09
CA THR A 139 -12.17 -8.02 22.54
C THR A 139 -11.76 -8.10 24.00
N SER A 140 -12.53 -8.85 24.81
CA SER A 140 -12.16 -9.13 26.19
C SER A 140 -10.95 -10.06 26.28
N LEU A 141 -10.17 -9.98 27.40
CA LEU A 141 -9.03 -10.88 27.63
C LEU A 141 -9.41 -12.35 27.59
N HIS A 142 -10.63 -12.69 28.01
CA HIS A 142 -11.15 -14.06 27.98
C HIS A 142 -11.40 -14.55 26.55
N ASP A 143 -11.93 -13.70 25.70
CA ASP A 143 -12.30 -14.04 24.32
C ASP A 143 -11.12 -13.94 23.34
N ALA A 144 -10.08 -13.21 23.73
CA ALA A 144 -8.89 -12.97 22.89
C ALA A 144 -8.22 -14.28 22.42
N ALA A 145 -8.19 -15.30 23.30
CA ALA A 145 -7.60 -16.61 22.99
C ALA A 145 -8.32 -17.33 21.83
N ILE A 146 -9.59 -17.02 21.59
CA ILE A 146 -10.40 -17.61 20.51
C ILE A 146 -10.46 -16.67 19.30
N ILE A 147 -10.66 -15.38 19.54
CA ILE A 147 -10.92 -14.40 18.47
C ILE A 147 -9.63 -14.12 17.66
N TYR A 148 -8.47 -13.99 18.28
CA TYR A 148 -7.25 -13.65 17.56
C TYR A 148 -6.76 -14.72 16.58
N PRO A 149 -6.75 -16.03 16.94
CA PRO A 149 -6.50 -17.07 15.95
C PRO A 149 -7.52 -17.07 14.80
N LEU A 150 -8.80 -16.80 15.10
CA LEU A 150 -9.85 -16.73 14.08
C LEU A 150 -9.62 -15.56 13.10
N LEU A 151 -9.23 -14.39 13.60
CA LEU A 151 -8.84 -13.23 12.78
C LEU A 151 -7.62 -13.56 11.91
N GLY A 152 -6.64 -14.30 12.46
CA GLY A 152 -5.47 -14.78 11.72
C GLY A 152 -5.84 -15.73 10.58
N ILE A 153 -6.74 -16.68 10.82
CA ILE A 153 -7.27 -17.57 9.77
C ILE A 153 -7.99 -16.75 8.71
N GLY A 154 -8.84 -15.78 9.10
CA GLY A 154 -9.52 -14.89 8.18
C GLY A 154 -8.54 -14.08 7.32
N ALA A 155 -7.44 -13.59 7.88
CA ALA A 155 -6.39 -12.88 7.13
C ALA A 155 -5.71 -13.81 6.10
N ASN A 156 -5.40 -15.05 6.47
CA ASN A 156 -4.80 -16.03 5.54
C ASN A 156 -5.76 -16.41 4.40
N VAL A 157 -7.05 -16.57 4.69
CA VAL A 157 -8.09 -16.81 3.65
C VAL A 157 -8.19 -15.60 2.71
N ALA A 158 -8.17 -14.39 3.25
CA ALA A 158 -8.18 -13.17 2.45
C ALA A 158 -6.93 -13.08 1.55
N GLN A 159 -5.76 -13.43 2.06
CA GLN A 159 -4.52 -13.46 1.30
C GLN A 159 -4.54 -14.50 0.18
N ALA A 160 -5.00 -15.72 0.46
CA ALA A 160 -5.18 -16.75 -0.56
C ALA A 160 -6.18 -16.32 -1.65
N SER A 161 -7.29 -15.70 -1.25
CA SER A 161 -8.32 -15.18 -2.17
C SER A 161 -7.77 -14.08 -3.07
N SER A 162 -6.89 -13.20 -2.56
CA SER A 162 -6.23 -12.19 -3.37
C SER A 162 -5.30 -12.81 -4.42
N GLY A 163 -4.59 -13.88 -4.07
CA GLY A 163 -3.78 -14.65 -5.01
C GLY A 163 -4.59 -15.25 -6.16
N PHE A 164 -5.76 -15.82 -5.86
CA PHE A 164 -6.69 -16.29 -6.89
C PHE A 164 -7.20 -15.16 -7.79
N MET A 165 -7.54 -14.01 -7.22
CA MET A 165 -7.93 -12.84 -7.99
C MET A 165 -6.79 -12.35 -8.90
N MET A 166 -5.57 -12.24 -8.37
CA MET A 166 -4.40 -11.86 -9.16
C MET A 166 -4.16 -12.82 -10.32
N LYS A 167 -4.22 -14.13 -10.07
CA LYS A 167 -4.10 -15.16 -11.11
C LYS A 167 -5.21 -15.01 -12.17
N TRP A 168 -6.44 -14.76 -11.77
CA TRP A 168 -7.55 -14.58 -12.69
C TRP A 168 -7.38 -13.33 -13.55
N VAL A 169 -6.98 -12.19 -12.96
CA VAL A 169 -6.76 -10.93 -13.68
C VAL A 169 -5.56 -11.04 -14.63
N THR A 170 -4.49 -11.72 -14.24
CA THR A 170 -3.28 -11.83 -15.06
C THR A 170 -3.38 -12.91 -16.13
N GLY A 171 -4.04 -14.04 -15.82
CA GLY A 171 -4.09 -15.22 -16.68
C GLY A 171 -5.25 -15.29 -17.66
N SER A 172 -6.34 -14.56 -17.40
CA SER A 172 -7.49 -14.54 -18.29
C SER A 172 -7.31 -13.47 -19.38
N GLY A 173 -7.64 -13.79 -20.63
CA GLY A 173 -7.69 -12.81 -21.73
C GLY A 173 -8.73 -11.69 -21.55
N ASN A 174 -9.34 -11.57 -20.36
CA ASN A 174 -10.38 -10.58 -20.05
C ASN A 174 -9.88 -9.13 -20.05
N PHE A 175 -8.58 -8.93 -19.84
CA PHE A 175 -7.98 -7.60 -19.85
C PHE A 175 -6.92 -7.52 -20.94
N ILE A 176 -7.13 -6.64 -21.90
CA ILE A 176 -6.27 -6.47 -23.09
C ILE A 176 -4.94 -5.83 -22.76
N SER A 177 -4.89 -4.95 -21.74
CA SER A 177 -3.70 -4.20 -21.37
C SER A 177 -3.37 -4.29 -19.87
N TRP A 178 -2.08 -4.10 -19.54
CA TRP A 178 -1.63 -3.99 -18.15
C TRP A 178 -2.31 -2.83 -17.43
N ASP A 179 -2.53 -1.70 -18.10
CA ASP A 179 -3.19 -0.54 -17.53
C ASP A 179 -4.63 -0.84 -17.08
N ALA A 180 -5.36 -1.66 -17.85
CA ALA A 180 -6.70 -2.12 -17.47
C ALA A 180 -6.67 -3.05 -16.25
N LYS A 181 -5.69 -3.95 -16.17
CA LYS A 181 -5.48 -4.84 -15.03
C LYS A 181 -5.21 -4.04 -13.75
N LEU A 182 -4.28 -3.09 -13.82
CA LEU A 182 -3.95 -2.24 -12.69
C LEU A 182 -5.15 -1.42 -12.22
N ARG A 183 -5.87 -0.76 -13.12
CA ARG A 183 -7.06 0.02 -12.77
C ARG A 183 -8.13 -0.84 -12.10
N PHE A 184 -8.36 -2.05 -12.60
CA PHE A 184 -9.31 -2.98 -11.98
C PHE A 184 -8.88 -3.34 -10.56
N LEU A 185 -7.62 -3.76 -10.36
CA LEU A 185 -7.10 -4.13 -9.05
C LEU A 185 -7.13 -2.95 -8.07
N MET A 186 -6.79 -1.74 -8.53
CA MET A 186 -6.89 -0.53 -7.71
C MET A 186 -8.34 -0.20 -7.34
N THR A 187 -9.30 -0.40 -8.26
CA THR A 187 -10.72 -0.24 -7.95
C THR A 187 -11.16 -1.20 -6.84
N VAL A 188 -10.70 -2.46 -6.89
CA VAL A 188 -10.96 -3.44 -5.83
C VAL A 188 -10.36 -3.01 -4.49
N VAL A 189 -9.12 -2.51 -4.48
CA VAL A 189 -8.48 -1.98 -3.26
C VAL A 189 -9.28 -0.82 -2.68
N LEU A 190 -9.70 0.14 -3.51
CA LEU A 190 -10.49 1.30 -3.10
C LEU A 190 -11.86 0.90 -2.56
N THR A 191 -12.53 -0.06 -3.19
CA THR A 191 -13.82 -0.58 -2.68
C THR A 191 -13.64 -1.28 -1.34
N CYS A 192 -12.59 -2.08 -1.15
CA CYS A 192 -12.26 -2.69 0.13
C CYS A 192 -11.98 -1.64 1.22
N GLY A 193 -11.28 -0.56 0.89
CA GLY A 193 -11.05 0.57 1.79
C GLY A 193 -12.35 1.26 2.18
N GLY A 194 -13.23 1.53 1.21
CA GLY A 194 -14.57 2.09 1.44
C GLY A 194 -15.45 1.18 2.31
N CYS A 195 -15.48 -0.12 2.04
CA CYS A 195 -16.20 -1.08 2.88
C CYS A 195 -15.66 -1.10 4.33
N ALA A 196 -14.35 -1.01 4.50
CA ALA A 196 -13.75 -0.97 5.82
C ALA A 196 -14.17 0.27 6.62
N THR A 197 -14.27 1.45 5.97
CA THR A 197 -14.76 2.67 6.61
C THR A 197 -16.24 2.57 7.00
N LEU A 198 -17.06 1.98 6.14
CA LEU A 198 -18.50 1.78 6.43
C LEU A 198 -18.71 0.80 7.58
N ILE A 199 -17.98 -0.31 7.63
CA ILE A 199 -18.04 -1.28 8.73
C ILE A 199 -17.60 -0.62 10.04
N HIS A 200 -16.53 0.16 10.01
CA HIS A 200 -16.07 0.89 11.20
C HIS A 200 -17.14 1.88 11.70
N ALA A 201 -17.75 2.65 10.80
CA ALA A 201 -18.84 3.56 11.16
C ALA A 201 -20.00 2.80 11.82
N TYR A 202 -20.43 1.68 11.26
CA TYR A 202 -21.50 0.86 11.83
C TYR A 202 -21.17 0.31 13.22
N ILE A 203 -19.90 -0.02 13.49
CA ILE A 203 -19.46 -0.53 14.80
C ILE A 203 -19.44 0.59 15.84
N CYS A 204 -19.01 1.80 15.46
CA CYS A 204 -18.89 2.95 16.38
C CYS A 204 -20.24 3.63 16.67
N ASP A 205 -21.25 3.50 15.80
CA ASP A 205 -22.61 4.03 16.02
C ASP A 205 -23.47 3.19 16.99
N LYS A 206 -22.98 2.03 17.43
CA LYS A 206 -23.64 1.14 18.42
C LYS A 206 -23.01 1.24 19.79
#